data_9fcca28d6648a5fad60a0b399f48ff70
#
_entry.id   9fcca28d6648a5fad60a0b399f48ff70
#
_cell.length_a   1.000
_cell.length_b   1.000
_cell.length_c   1.000
_cell.angle_alpha   90.00
_cell.angle_beta   90.00
_cell.angle_gamma   90.00
#
_symmetry.space_group_name_H-M   'P 1'
#
loop_
_entity.id
_entity.type
_entity.pdbx_description
1 polymer ?
#
loop_
_entity_poly.entity_id
_entity_poly.type
_entity_poly.pdbx_seq_one_letter_code
_entity_poly.pdbx_strand_id
1 'polypeptide(L)'
;MSSQSENKIYGKIRVPDDYIDTPTPIINSYEHCGTILETDDDEENCQNDDEIKENITIKIEGKPIDFSYTYKFDKEGIYEIEYSFKGNLTKTNYMFAKCDLIEELDLSNFKTQNVSNMCSMFSECRSLKKINLANIDTANVADMNAMFYDCESLKELNLQSFNTQNVTNMSKMFYRCYSLDNLNLPEAFNTQNVTDMSFMFAGTSLKNLDLSKLPKFNTQNVTNMTSMFDNCKLLEELNIKNFNTQKVTNMSNMFRNCGMIKGLDLKNFNTQNVTDMKSMFGSCKSLKSLNVSSFNTQNVIDMRSMFESCGALKDLDLSNFTASKGLKVFSMFKNCNSLQNLNLSKFESKYCSNQDFYA
;
A
#
# COMPACT_ATOMS: atom_id res chain seq x y z
N MET A 1 -29.34 -30.24 15.82
CA MET A 1 -28.84 -29.91 14.48
C MET A 1 -28.03 -28.62 14.64
N SER A 2 -26.72 -28.70 14.59
CA SER A 2 -25.88 -27.48 14.59
C SER A 2 -26.21 -26.73 13.31
N SER A 3 -26.71 -25.49 13.41
CA SER A 3 -26.79 -24.60 12.25
C SER A 3 -25.38 -24.46 11.70
N GLN A 4 -25.13 -25.08 10.54
CA GLN A 4 -23.90 -24.74 9.79
C GLN A 4 -23.94 -23.23 9.61
N SER A 5 -22.96 -22.52 10.18
CA SER A 5 -22.83 -21.08 9.98
C SER A 5 -22.79 -20.82 8.47
N GLU A 6 -23.68 -19.99 7.99
CA GLU A 6 -23.75 -19.63 6.57
C GLU A 6 -22.40 -19.08 6.11
N ASN A 7 -21.98 -19.44 4.89
CA ASN A 7 -20.78 -18.91 4.25
C ASN A 7 -21.24 -17.87 3.22
N LYS A 8 -21.25 -16.59 3.62
CA LYS A 8 -21.85 -15.50 2.84
C LYS A 8 -21.10 -14.19 2.97
N ILE A 9 -21.22 -13.39 1.91
CA ILE A 9 -20.85 -11.97 1.90
C ILE A 9 -22.10 -11.19 1.53
N TYR A 10 -22.32 -10.08 2.22
CA TYR A 10 -23.38 -9.12 1.89
C TYR A 10 -22.76 -7.80 1.44
N GLY A 11 -23.35 -7.19 0.42
CA GLY A 11 -22.88 -5.92 -0.13
C GLY A 11 -24.01 -4.97 -0.48
N LYS A 12 -23.63 -3.71 -0.69
CA LYS A 12 -24.51 -2.68 -1.25
C LYS A 12 -23.82 -2.02 -2.43
N ILE A 13 -24.56 -1.92 -3.52
CA ILE A 13 -24.12 -1.29 -4.75
C ILE A 13 -24.96 -0.04 -4.96
N ARG A 14 -24.31 1.11 -5.17
CA ARG A 14 -25.00 2.33 -5.59
C ARG A 14 -24.86 2.52 -7.10
N VAL A 15 -25.97 2.47 -7.79
CA VAL A 15 -26.05 2.68 -9.24
C VAL A 15 -26.49 4.12 -9.51
N PRO A 16 -25.62 4.96 -10.06
CA PRO A 16 -25.99 6.30 -10.53
C PRO A 16 -26.72 6.24 -11.87
N ASP A 17 -27.41 7.32 -12.25
CA ASP A 17 -28.23 7.39 -13.45
C ASP A 17 -27.47 7.04 -14.75
N ASP A 18 -26.22 7.47 -14.86
CA ASP A 18 -25.35 7.21 -16.03
C ASP A 18 -24.86 5.75 -16.15
N TYR A 19 -25.14 4.90 -15.14
CA TYR A 19 -24.82 3.47 -15.14
C TYR A 19 -26.04 2.57 -15.40
N ILE A 20 -27.24 3.14 -15.61
CA ILE A 20 -28.43 2.36 -15.97
C ILE A 20 -28.17 1.59 -17.25
N ASP A 21 -28.59 0.31 -17.29
CA ASP A 21 -28.40 -0.63 -18.41
C ASP A 21 -26.93 -0.85 -18.84
N THR A 22 -25.97 -0.35 -18.06
CA THR A 22 -24.56 -0.57 -18.30
C THR A 22 -24.09 -1.84 -17.59
N PRO A 23 -23.28 -2.72 -18.24
CA PRO A 23 -22.70 -3.88 -17.58
C PRO A 23 -21.77 -3.44 -16.44
N THR A 24 -22.23 -3.58 -15.20
CA THR A 24 -21.53 -3.16 -13.98
C THR A 24 -20.87 -4.34 -13.31
N PRO A 25 -19.58 -4.32 -13.04
CA PRO A 25 -18.89 -5.38 -12.29
C PRO A 25 -19.48 -5.54 -10.88
N ILE A 26 -19.87 -6.78 -10.55
CA ILE A 26 -20.41 -7.14 -9.23
C ILE A 26 -19.53 -8.14 -8.51
N ILE A 27 -18.72 -8.90 -9.21
CA ILE A 27 -17.70 -9.83 -8.74
C ILE A 27 -16.63 -9.95 -9.83
N ASN A 28 -15.47 -10.50 -9.52
CA ASN A 28 -14.40 -10.67 -10.50
C ASN A 28 -13.56 -11.93 -10.21
N SER A 29 -12.63 -12.25 -11.09
CA SER A 29 -11.57 -13.24 -10.94
C SER A 29 -10.28 -12.70 -11.53
N TYR A 30 -9.17 -13.39 -11.30
CA TYR A 30 -7.89 -13.01 -11.88
C TYR A 30 -7.99 -12.99 -13.42
N GLU A 31 -8.51 -14.05 -14.02
CA GLU A 31 -8.58 -14.23 -15.47
C GLU A 31 -9.56 -13.24 -16.12
N HIS A 32 -10.68 -12.94 -15.44
CA HIS A 32 -11.68 -12.02 -15.99
C HIS A 32 -11.28 -10.56 -15.82
N CYS A 33 -10.65 -10.22 -14.71
CA CYS A 33 -10.23 -8.86 -14.41
C CYS A 33 -9.11 -8.36 -15.35
N GLY A 34 -8.29 -9.27 -15.86
CA GLY A 34 -7.03 -8.93 -16.52
C GLY A 34 -6.04 -8.32 -15.54
N THR A 35 -4.80 -8.15 -15.93
CA THR A 35 -3.76 -7.56 -15.09
C THR A 35 -4.12 -6.13 -14.68
N ILE A 36 -4.37 -5.89 -13.39
CA ILE A 36 -4.55 -4.54 -12.82
C ILE A 36 -3.19 -3.86 -12.64
N LEU A 37 -2.19 -4.66 -12.31
CA LEU A 37 -0.83 -4.22 -12.03
C LEU A 37 0.11 -5.04 -12.91
N GLU A 38 1.18 -4.40 -13.43
CA GLU A 38 2.36 -5.12 -13.90
C GLU A 38 3.00 -5.74 -12.65
N THR A 39 2.55 -6.92 -12.27
CA THR A 39 3.11 -7.71 -11.17
C THR A 39 3.80 -8.90 -11.80
N ASP A 40 4.97 -9.26 -11.25
CA ASP A 40 5.64 -10.54 -11.54
C ASP A 40 4.90 -11.70 -10.82
N ASP A 41 3.55 -11.63 -10.75
CA ASP A 41 2.75 -12.65 -10.11
C ASP A 41 2.91 -13.97 -10.87
N ASP A 42 3.14 -15.03 -10.12
CA ASP A 42 3.12 -16.38 -10.63
C ASP A 42 1.70 -16.69 -11.14
N GLU A 43 1.50 -16.58 -12.46
CA GLU A 43 0.18 -16.72 -13.12
C GLU A 43 -0.55 -18.00 -12.68
N GLU A 44 0.17 -19.09 -12.48
CA GLU A 44 -0.40 -20.37 -12.06
C GLU A 44 -1.00 -20.30 -10.63
N ASN A 45 -0.40 -19.51 -9.75
CA ASN A 45 -0.88 -19.30 -8.39
C ASN A 45 -2.03 -18.29 -8.28
N CYS A 46 -2.31 -17.52 -9.32
CA CYS A 46 -3.36 -16.51 -9.32
C CYS A 46 -4.69 -16.99 -9.92
N GLN A 47 -4.70 -18.05 -10.73
CA GLN A 47 -5.91 -18.56 -11.38
C GLN A 47 -6.98 -18.99 -10.36
N ASN A 48 -8.20 -18.45 -10.47
CA ASN A 48 -9.31 -18.72 -9.55
C ASN A 48 -10.71 -18.65 -10.20
N ASP A 49 -10.76 -18.50 -11.53
CA ASP A 49 -12.02 -18.29 -12.27
C ASP A 49 -13.01 -19.45 -12.10
N ASP A 50 -12.56 -20.67 -12.31
CA ASP A 50 -13.40 -21.86 -12.18
C ASP A 50 -13.88 -22.03 -10.73
N GLU A 51 -13.00 -21.80 -9.73
CA GLU A 51 -13.36 -21.91 -8.32
C GLU A 51 -14.47 -20.91 -7.94
N ILE A 52 -14.39 -19.67 -8.45
CA ILE A 52 -15.39 -18.63 -8.24
C ILE A 52 -16.71 -19.02 -8.91
N LYS A 53 -16.71 -19.38 -10.20
CA LYS A 53 -17.92 -19.73 -10.95
C LYS A 53 -18.69 -20.93 -10.37
N GLU A 54 -17.98 -21.95 -9.97
CA GLU A 54 -18.61 -23.21 -9.49
C GLU A 54 -19.14 -23.09 -8.06
N ASN A 55 -18.56 -22.24 -7.23
CA ASN A 55 -18.86 -22.18 -5.80
C ASN A 55 -19.78 -21.05 -5.39
N ILE A 56 -20.00 -20.02 -6.22
CA ILE A 56 -20.74 -18.84 -5.82
C ILE A 56 -22.14 -18.81 -6.46
N THR A 57 -23.12 -18.48 -5.63
CA THR A 57 -24.46 -18.07 -6.08
C THR A 57 -24.73 -16.65 -5.64
N ILE A 58 -25.31 -15.85 -6.53
CA ILE A 58 -25.53 -14.43 -6.32
C ILE A 58 -27.03 -14.13 -6.28
N LYS A 59 -27.44 -13.26 -5.33
CA LYS A 59 -28.77 -12.67 -5.31
C LYS A 59 -28.68 -11.17 -5.30
N ILE A 60 -29.57 -10.52 -6.05
CA ILE A 60 -29.76 -9.07 -6.05
C ILE A 60 -31.19 -8.81 -5.59
N GLU A 61 -31.36 -7.94 -4.58
CA GLU A 61 -32.66 -7.68 -3.95
C GLU A 61 -33.39 -9.00 -3.56
N GLY A 62 -32.62 -9.97 -3.00
CA GLY A 62 -33.13 -11.28 -2.58
C GLY A 62 -33.48 -12.25 -3.72
N LYS A 63 -33.39 -11.84 -4.99
CA LYS A 63 -33.68 -12.67 -6.16
C LYS A 63 -32.40 -13.31 -6.70
N PRO A 64 -32.36 -14.65 -6.87
CA PRO A 64 -31.20 -15.29 -7.47
C PRO A 64 -31.06 -14.88 -8.93
N ILE A 65 -29.79 -14.75 -9.35
CA ILE A 65 -29.42 -14.52 -10.75
C ILE A 65 -28.50 -15.66 -11.21
N ASP A 66 -28.43 -15.88 -12.54
CA ASP A 66 -27.39 -16.73 -13.11
C ASP A 66 -26.03 -16.09 -12.85
N PHE A 67 -24.99 -16.93 -12.65
CA PHE A 67 -23.66 -16.40 -12.40
C PHE A 67 -23.20 -15.49 -13.55
N SER A 68 -22.79 -14.29 -13.18
CA SER A 68 -22.19 -13.32 -14.10
C SER A 68 -21.20 -12.43 -13.35
N TYR A 69 -20.14 -12.01 -14.00
CA TYR A 69 -19.21 -11.03 -13.46
C TYR A 69 -19.80 -9.61 -13.45
N THR A 70 -20.74 -9.34 -14.33
CA THR A 70 -21.40 -8.04 -14.45
C THR A 70 -22.92 -8.18 -14.37
N TYR A 71 -23.59 -7.12 -13.95
CA TYR A 71 -25.05 -7.03 -13.94
C TYR A 71 -25.50 -5.69 -14.52
N LYS A 72 -26.63 -5.68 -15.24
CA LYS A 72 -27.26 -4.47 -15.74
C LYS A 72 -28.42 -4.10 -14.83
N PHE A 73 -28.30 -2.94 -14.19
CA PHE A 73 -29.35 -2.40 -13.35
C PHE A 73 -30.31 -1.55 -14.18
N ASP A 74 -31.61 -1.71 -13.98
CA ASP A 74 -32.67 -1.04 -14.76
C ASP A 74 -33.04 0.37 -14.24
N LYS A 75 -32.53 0.74 -13.05
CA LYS A 75 -32.80 2.02 -12.40
C LYS A 75 -31.61 2.48 -11.56
N GLU A 76 -31.54 3.79 -11.31
CA GLU A 76 -30.67 4.32 -10.27
C GLU A 76 -31.13 3.87 -8.88
N GLY A 77 -30.20 3.78 -7.93
CA GLY A 77 -30.54 3.44 -6.56
C GLY A 77 -29.47 2.66 -5.82
N ILE A 78 -29.83 2.18 -4.64
CA ILE A 78 -29.01 1.28 -3.83
C ILE A 78 -29.62 -0.09 -3.93
N TYR A 79 -28.79 -1.08 -4.25
CA TYR A 79 -29.17 -2.48 -4.37
C TYR A 79 -28.42 -3.32 -3.35
N GLU A 80 -29.14 -4.23 -2.67
CA GLU A 80 -28.54 -5.24 -1.81
C GLU A 80 -28.10 -6.44 -2.65
N ILE A 81 -26.88 -6.92 -2.39
CA ILE A 81 -26.31 -8.09 -3.05
C ILE A 81 -25.86 -9.12 -2.03
N GLU A 82 -26.18 -10.39 -2.24
CA GLU A 82 -25.76 -11.53 -1.41
C GLU A 82 -24.94 -12.49 -2.28
N TYR A 83 -23.74 -12.82 -1.80
CA TYR A 83 -22.91 -13.88 -2.35
C TYR A 83 -22.94 -15.05 -1.37
N SER A 84 -23.39 -16.23 -1.81
CA SER A 84 -23.45 -17.45 -1.02
C SER A 84 -22.50 -18.47 -1.59
N PHE A 85 -21.69 -19.11 -0.72
CA PHE A 85 -20.63 -20.02 -1.10
C PHE A 85 -21.01 -21.46 -0.75
N LYS A 86 -20.90 -22.39 -1.72
CA LYS A 86 -21.14 -23.82 -1.54
C LYS A 86 -20.04 -24.50 -0.73
N GLY A 87 -18.82 -23.98 -0.80
CA GLY A 87 -17.63 -24.50 -0.14
C GLY A 87 -16.71 -23.40 0.37
N ASN A 88 -15.52 -23.77 0.80
CA ASN A 88 -14.48 -22.83 1.19
C ASN A 88 -13.56 -22.60 -0.02
N LEU A 89 -13.40 -21.34 -0.40
CA LEU A 89 -12.45 -20.97 -1.45
C LEU A 89 -11.02 -21.14 -0.96
N THR A 90 -10.12 -21.43 -1.88
CA THR A 90 -8.67 -21.50 -1.65
C THR A 90 -7.94 -20.23 -2.10
N LYS A 91 -8.55 -19.48 -3.02
CA LYS A 91 -8.04 -18.23 -3.56
C LYS A 91 -9.17 -17.19 -3.70
N THR A 92 -8.95 -15.99 -3.25
CA THR A 92 -9.88 -14.85 -3.37
C THR A 92 -9.24 -13.63 -4.01
N ASN A 93 -8.06 -13.81 -4.60
CA ASN A 93 -7.39 -12.76 -5.33
C ASN A 93 -8.30 -12.20 -6.44
N TYR A 94 -8.31 -10.89 -6.60
CA TYR A 94 -9.12 -10.13 -7.57
C TYR A 94 -10.65 -10.25 -7.42
N MET A 95 -11.16 -10.96 -6.40
CA MET A 95 -12.58 -11.35 -6.31
C MET A 95 -13.56 -10.16 -6.38
N PHE A 96 -13.22 -9.00 -5.90
CA PHE A 96 -14.01 -7.77 -6.03
C PHE A 96 -13.24 -6.66 -6.78
N ALA A 97 -12.14 -7.00 -7.43
CA ALA A 97 -11.35 -6.00 -8.14
C ALA A 97 -12.18 -5.28 -9.21
N LYS A 98 -12.02 -3.96 -9.31
CA LYS A 98 -12.77 -3.08 -10.23
C LYS A 98 -14.30 -3.09 -10.04
N CYS A 99 -14.80 -3.56 -8.91
CA CYS A 99 -16.22 -3.44 -8.56
C CYS A 99 -16.49 -2.01 -8.03
N ASP A 100 -16.37 -1.04 -8.91
CA ASP A 100 -16.32 0.40 -8.62
C ASP A 100 -17.59 0.95 -7.93
N LEU A 101 -18.74 0.33 -8.11
CA LEU A 101 -20.01 0.81 -7.56
C LEU A 101 -20.38 0.15 -6.22
N ILE A 102 -19.57 -0.77 -5.70
CA ILE A 102 -19.77 -1.35 -4.37
C ILE A 102 -19.42 -0.29 -3.32
N GLU A 103 -20.41 0.08 -2.48
CA GLU A 103 -20.21 1.01 -1.35
C GLU A 103 -19.95 0.34 -0.01
N GLU A 104 -20.54 -0.83 0.21
CA GLU A 104 -20.42 -1.57 1.49
C GLU A 104 -20.22 -3.06 1.22
N LEU A 105 -19.37 -3.72 2.01
CA LEU A 105 -19.20 -5.17 2.05
C LEU A 105 -19.15 -5.66 3.50
N ASP A 106 -19.89 -6.71 3.80
CA ASP A 106 -19.83 -7.43 5.07
C ASP A 106 -19.35 -8.87 4.84
N LEU A 107 -18.12 -9.14 5.25
CA LEU A 107 -17.46 -10.44 5.15
C LEU A 107 -17.46 -11.19 6.49
N SER A 108 -18.17 -10.73 7.52
CA SER A 108 -18.14 -11.34 8.86
C SER A 108 -18.60 -12.80 8.90
N ASN A 109 -19.36 -13.24 7.89
CA ASN A 109 -19.80 -14.63 7.72
C ASN A 109 -19.04 -15.37 6.60
N PHE A 110 -18.00 -14.77 6.03
CA PHE A 110 -17.21 -15.40 4.97
C PHE A 110 -16.11 -16.30 5.54
N LYS A 111 -16.05 -17.54 5.11
CA LYS A 111 -15.09 -18.55 5.58
C LYS A 111 -13.82 -18.54 4.74
N THR A 112 -12.73 -18.07 5.33
CA THR A 112 -11.44 -17.88 4.64
C THR A 112 -10.31 -18.76 5.16
N GLN A 113 -10.60 -19.74 6.04
CA GLN A 113 -9.56 -20.57 6.65
C GLN A 113 -8.70 -21.39 5.66
N ASN A 114 -9.17 -21.58 4.41
CA ASN A 114 -8.40 -22.27 3.37
C ASN A 114 -7.77 -21.30 2.36
N VAL A 115 -8.01 -20.00 2.50
CA VAL A 115 -7.53 -19.01 1.52
C VAL A 115 -6.03 -18.80 1.70
N SER A 116 -5.28 -18.97 0.62
CA SER A 116 -3.83 -18.78 0.55
C SER A 116 -3.40 -17.51 -0.16
N ASN A 117 -4.28 -16.91 -0.99
CA ASN A 117 -4.00 -15.72 -1.78
C ASN A 117 -5.17 -14.72 -1.72
N MET A 118 -4.88 -13.48 -1.27
CA MET A 118 -5.81 -12.34 -1.22
C MET A 118 -5.30 -11.13 -2.02
N CYS A 119 -4.35 -11.36 -2.94
CA CYS A 119 -3.80 -10.31 -3.79
C CYS A 119 -4.93 -9.59 -4.52
N SER A 120 -4.90 -8.25 -4.52
CA SER A 120 -5.86 -7.39 -5.24
C SER A 120 -7.34 -7.68 -4.96
N MET A 121 -7.70 -8.34 -3.85
CA MET A 121 -9.08 -8.80 -3.58
C MET A 121 -10.11 -7.66 -3.67
N PHE A 122 -9.76 -6.44 -3.24
CA PHE A 122 -10.62 -5.25 -3.28
C PHE A 122 -10.00 -4.12 -4.10
N SER A 123 -9.03 -4.44 -4.95
CA SER A 123 -8.32 -3.45 -5.75
C SER A 123 -9.28 -2.66 -6.65
N GLU A 124 -9.11 -1.33 -6.70
CA GLU A 124 -9.95 -0.41 -7.48
C GLU A 124 -11.45 -0.44 -7.13
N CYS A 125 -11.81 -0.84 -5.91
CA CYS A 125 -13.15 -0.60 -5.36
C CYS A 125 -13.29 0.87 -4.93
N ARG A 126 -13.29 1.80 -5.89
CA ARG A 126 -13.17 3.24 -5.62
C ARG A 126 -14.31 3.83 -4.80
N SER A 127 -15.51 3.27 -4.90
CA SER A 127 -16.68 3.71 -4.11
C SER A 127 -16.83 3.02 -2.76
N LEU A 128 -15.96 2.05 -2.41
CA LEU A 128 -16.06 1.30 -1.16
C LEU A 128 -15.83 2.21 0.04
N LYS A 129 -16.89 2.43 0.85
CA LYS A 129 -16.89 3.30 2.03
C LYS A 129 -16.74 2.53 3.32
N LYS A 130 -17.30 1.29 3.36
CA LYS A 130 -17.31 0.43 4.54
C LYS A 130 -17.03 -1.01 4.17
N ILE A 131 -16.18 -1.64 4.98
CA ILE A 131 -15.93 -3.08 4.88
C ILE A 131 -15.85 -3.69 6.28
N ASN A 132 -16.59 -4.77 6.51
CA ASN A 132 -16.55 -5.54 7.76
C ASN A 132 -15.73 -6.82 7.55
N LEU A 133 -14.58 -6.90 8.21
CA LEU A 133 -13.62 -8.00 8.14
C LEU A 133 -13.48 -8.73 9.48
N ALA A 134 -14.46 -8.62 10.39
CA ALA A 134 -14.31 -9.00 11.79
C ALA A 134 -13.92 -10.48 12.03
N ASN A 135 -14.29 -11.40 11.14
CA ASN A 135 -14.03 -12.84 11.30
C ASN A 135 -13.18 -13.43 10.17
N ILE A 136 -12.51 -12.60 9.40
CA ILE A 136 -11.62 -13.08 8.33
C ILE A 136 -10.41 -13.78 8.95
N ASP A 137 -10.22 -15.04 8.59
CA ASP A 137 -9.02 -15.81 8.93
C ASP A 137 -8.01 -15.71 7.79
N THR A 138 -6.86 -15.12 8.08
CA THR A 138 -5.77 -14.94 7.12
C THR A 138 -4.53 -15.75 7.46
N ALA A 139 -4.65 -16.73 8.37
CA ALA A 139 -3.49 -17.49 8.85
C ALA A 139 -2.71 -18.25 7.76
N ASN A 140 -3.41 -18.62 6.67
CA ASN A 140 -2.80 -19.32 5.54
C ASN A 140 -2.43 -18.42 4.36
N VAL A 141 -2.73 -17.12 4.45
CA VAL A 141 -2.49 -16.17 3.35
C VAL A 141 -1.00 -15.85 3.24
N ALA A 142 -0.44 -16.07 2.05
CA ALA A 142 0.94 -15.76 1.71
C ALA A 142 1.10 -14.44 0.94
N ASP A 143 0.07 -14.00 0.23
CA ASP A 143 0.11 -12.79 -0.59
C ASP A 143 -1.07 -11.85 -0.28
N MET A 144 -0.75 -10.59 0.08
CA MET A 144 -1.69 -9.50 0.29
C MET A 144 -1.34 -8.27 -0.56
N ASN A 145 -0.55 -8.48 -1.65
CA ASN A 145 -0.21 -7.40 -2.56
C ASN A 145 -1.48 -6.67 -3.03
N ALA A 146 -1.45 -5.35 -3.02
CA ALA A 146 -2.52 -4.49 -3.55
C ALA A 146 -3.94 -4.80 -3.04
N MET A 147 -4.10 -5.48 -1.88
CA MET A 147 -5.41 -5.96 -1.40
C MET A 147 -6.48 -4.85 -1.36
N PHE A 148 -6.11 -3.62 -1.00
CA PHE A 148 -6.99 -2.44 -0.97
C PHE A 148 -6.48 -1.32 -1.89
N TYR A 149 -5.72 -1.66 -2.93
CA TYR A 149 -5.20 -0.67 -3.89
C TYR A 149 -6.34 0.14 -4.49
N ASP A 150 -6.19 1.48 -4.50
CA ASP A 150 -7.14 2.42 -5.11
C ASP A 150 -8.57 2.35 -4.53
N CYS A 151 -8.72 1.95 -3.25
CA CYS A 151 -9.97 2.08 -2.50
C CYS A 151 -10.13 3.54 -2.04
N GLU A 152 -10.40 4.45 -2.97
CA GLU A 152 -10.33 5.90 -2.78
C GLU A 152 -11.28 6.44 -1.70
N SER A 153 -12.46 5.82 -1.54
CA SER A 153 -13.52 6.28 -0.62
C SER A 153 -13.44 5.68 0.77
N LEU A 154 -12.55 4.70 1.01
CA LEU A 154 -12.44 3.98 2.27
C LEU A 154 -11.79 4.87 3.33
N LYS A 155 -12.56 5.28 4.37
CA LYS A 155 -12.08 6.18 5.43
C LYS A 155 -11.45 5.45 6.59
N GLU A 156 -12.03 4.33 6.99
CA GLU A 156 -11.56 3.52 8.09
C GLU A 156 -11.40 2.06 7.68
N LEU A 157 -10.38 1.41 8.22
CA LEU A 157 -10.12 -0.01 7.97
C LEU A 157 -9.67 -0.69 9.25
N ASN A 158 -10.44 -1.69 9.67
CA ASN A 158 -10.16 -2.49 10.86
C ASN A 158 -9.67 -3.88 10.46
N LEU A 159 -8.40 -4.18 10.74
CA LEU A 159 -7.73 -5.44 10.44
C LEU A 159 -7.43 -6.28 11.70
N GLN A 160 -8.16 -6.06 12.81
CA GLN A 160 -7.90 -6.75 14.09
C GLN A 160 -7.99 -8.27 14.03
N SER A 161 -8.71 -8.84 13.06
CA SER A 161 -8.80 -10.29 12.81
C SER A 161 -7.61 -10.86 12.03
N PHE A 162 -6.77 -10.02 11.42
CA PHE A 162 -5.73 -10.47 10.50
C PHE A 162 -4.56 -11.13 11.23
N ASN A 163 -4.17 -12.31 10.77
CA ASN A 163 -2.94 -13.00 11.09
C ASN A 163 -2.04 -13.00 9.85
N THR A 164 -0.96 -12.23 9.89
CA THR A 164 -0.08 -12.01 8.73
C THR A 164 1.25 -12.77 8.81
N GLN A 165 1.32 -13.81 9.66
CA GLN A 165 2.58 -14.52 9.92
C GLN A 165 3.20 -15.20 8.69
N ASN A 166 2.38 -15.60 7.70
CA ASN A 166 2.82 -16.27 6.49
C ASN A 166 2.96 -15.33 5.28
N VAL A 167 2.58 -14.06 5.43
CA VAL A 167 2.60 -13.10 4.32
C VAL A 167 4.04 -12.74 3.95
N THR A 168 4.35 -12.83 2.66
CA THR A 168 5.66 -12.50 2.08
C THR A 168 5.66 -11.20 1.27
N ASN A 169 4.50 -10.80 0.75
CA ASN A 169 4.31 -9.61 -0.08
C ASN A 169 3.17 -8.74 0.46
N MET A 170 3.48 -7.48 0.84
CA MET A 170 2.52 -6.46 1.26
C MET A 170 2.65 -5.18 0.42
N SER A 171 3.32 -5.29 -0.73
CA SER A 171 3.48 -4.11 -1.59
C SER A 171 2.11 -3.57 -2.03
N LYS A 172 1.98 -2.25 -2.12
CA LYS A 172 0.76 -1.55 -2.55
C LYS A 172 -0.51 -1.85 -1.72
N MET A 173 -0.41 -2.52 -0.55
CA MET A 173 -1.59 -3.01 0.20
C MET A 173 -2.65 -1.92 0.45
N PHE A 174 -2.23 -0.68 0.75
CA PHE A 174 -3.14 0.48 0.95
C PHE A 174 -2.84 1.62 -0.04
N TYR A 175 -2.16 1.32 -1.15
CA TYR A 175 -1.75 2.34 -2.10
C TYR A 175 -2.97 3.05 -2.70
N ARG A 176 -2.94 4.40 -2.68
CA ARG A 176 -4.01 5.28 -3.18
C ARG A 176 -5.35 5.18 -2.43
N CYS A 177 -5.35 4.69 -1.20
CA CYS A 177 -6.50 4.84 -0.31
C CYS A 177 -6.59 6.31 0.16
N TYR A 178 -6.94 7.22 -0.74
CA TYR A 178 -6.85 8.67 -0.52
C TYR A 178 -7.72 9.20 0.63
N SER A 179 -8.76 8.48 1.04
CA SER A 179 -9.63 8.86 2.16
C SER A 179 -9.26 8.19 3.47
N LEU A 180 -8.32 7.21 3.47
CA LEU A 180 -8.01 6.39 4.64
C LEU A 180 -7.26 7.22 5.69
N ASP A 181 -8.00 7.62 6.74
CA ASP A 181 -7.49 8.41 7.86
C ASP A 181 -7.45 7.63 9.18
N ASN A 182 -8.12 6.46 9.25
CA ASN A 182 -8.13 5.56 10.39
C ASN A 182 -7.81 4.12 9.98
N LEU A 183 -6.62 3.64 10.37
CA LEU A 183 -6.17 2.27 10.11
C LEU A 183 -5.86 1.56 11.43
N ASN A 184 -6.62 0.51 11.73
CA ASN A 184 -6.47 -0.27 12.94
C ASN A 184 -5.80 -1.62 12.65
N LEU A 185 -4.50 -1.71 12.94
CA LEU A 185 -3.68 -2.92 12.79
C LEU A 185 -3.67 -3.71 14.10
N PRO A 186 -3.72 -5.07 14.08
CA PRO A 186 -3.61 -5.88 15.29
C PRO A 186 -2.20 -5.81 15.88
N GLU A 187 -2.06 -5.99 17.21
CA GLU A 187 -0.74 -6.16 17.84
C GLU A 187 0.04 -7.34 17.25
N ALA A 188 -0.67 -8.34 16.75
CA ALA A 188 -0.10 -9.53 16.12
C ALA A 188 0.30 -9.31 14.64
N PHE A 189 0.15 -8.09 14.09
CA PHE A 189 0.52 -7.81 12.70
C PHE A 189 1.99 -8.11 12.46
N ASN A 190 2.25 -9.26 11.85
CA ASN A 190 3.58 -9.86 11.71
C ASN A 190 4.11 -9.65 10.30
N THR A 191 5.25 -9.00 10.18
CA THR A 191 5.89 -8.72 8.88
C THR A 191 7.27 -9.39 8.75
N GLN A 192 7.59 -10.36 9.62
CA GLN A 192 8.92 -10.97 9.63
C GLN A 192 9.31 -11.69 8.33
N ASN A 193 8.32 -12.16 7.55
CA ASN A 193 8.54 -12.86 6.28
C ASN A 193 8.40 -11.94 5.06
N VAL A 194 7.98 -10.69 5.28
CA VAL A 194 7.75 -9.74 4.18
C VAL A 194 9.08 -9.27 3.59
N THR A 195 9.17 -9.35 2.27
CA THR A 195 10.35 -8.92 1.50
C THR A 195 10.11 -7.64 0.70
N ASP A 196 8.86 -7.35 0.33
CA ASP A 196 8.47 -6.14 -0.39
C ASP A 196 7.38 -5.36 0.36
N MET A 197 7.67 -4.10 0.69
CA MET A 197 6.75 -3.11 1.28
C MET A 197 6.62 -1.86 0.40
N SER A 198 6.98 -1.97 -0.88
CA SER A 198 6.90 -0.81 -1.78
C SER A 198 5.47 -0.29 -1.87
N PHE A 199 5.30 1.03 -1.83
CA PHE A 199 4.02 1.73 -1.91
C PHE A 199 2.98 1.36 -0.81
N MET A 200 3.35 0.60 0.23
CA MET A 200 2.37 0.01 1.16
C MET A 200 1.37 1.03 1.73
N PHE A 201 1.81 2.22 2.10
CA PHE A 201 0.96 3.30 2.64
C PHE A 201 0.86 4.52 1.72
N ALA A 202 1.42 4.45 0.51
CA ALA A 202 1.50 5.61 -0.36
C ALA A 202 0.12 6.16 -0.72
N GLY A 203 -0.05 7.48 -0.63
CA GLY A 203 -1.30 8.17 -0.95
C GLY A 203 -2.41 8.02 0.08
N THR A 204 -2.13 7.52 1.30
CA THR A 204 -3.13 7.51 2.38
C THR A 204 -3.28 8.89 3.03
N SER A 205 -4.40 9.12 3.71
CA SER A 205 -4.71 10.34 4.48
C SER A 205 -4.40 10.22 5.98
N LEU A 206 -3.63 9.21 6.39
CA LEU A 206 -3.21 9.02 7.77
C LEU A 206 -2.45 10.26 8.27
N LYS A 207 -2.88 10.82 9.42
CA LYS A 207 -2.19 11.94 10.06
C LYS A 207 -1.07 11.47 10.97
N ASN A 208 -1.29 10.37 11.68
CA ASN A 208 -0.36 9.79 12.63
C ASN A 208 -0.24 8.29 12.37
N LEU A 209 0.98 7.78 12.30
CA LEU A 209 1.24 6.36 12.14
C LEU A 209 2.39 5.93 13.06
N ASP A 210 2.08 5.12 14.07
CA ASP A 210 3.08 4.60 15.01
C ASP A 210 3.22 3.08 14.86
N LEU A 211 4.12 2.66 13.96
CA LEU A 211 4.42 1.25 13.71
C LEU A 211 5.32 0.65 14.81
N SER A 212 5.92 1.49 15.67
CA SER A 212 6.78 1.03 16.75
C SER A 212 6.02 0.38 17.91
N LYS A 213 4.70 0.60 17.99
CA LYS A 213 3.82 -0.06 18.95
C LYS A 213 3.46 -1.49 18.56
N LEU A 214 3.74 -1.90 17.34
CA LEU A 214 3.46 -3.23 16.83
C LEU A 214 4.69 -4.12 17.03
N PRO A 215 4.73 -5.00 18.05
CA PRO A 215 5.95 -5.74 18.42
C PRO A 215 6.42 -6.73 17.36
N LYS A 216 5.51 -7.15 16.46
CA LYS A 216 5.80 -8.06 15.35
C LYS A 216 5.98 -7.35 14.01
N PHE A 217 5.83 -6.02 13.96
CA PHE A 217 6.13 -5.26 12.76
C PHE A 217 7.66 -5.17 12.62
N ASN A 218 8.21 -6.02 11.79
CA ASN A 218 9.64 -6.22 11.62
C ASN A 218 10.03 -6.10 10.14
N THR A 219 11.03 -5.31 9.84
CA THR A 219 11.48 -5.06 8.45
C THR A 219 12.82 -5.74 8.12
N GLN A 220 13.28 -6.69 8.95
CA GLN A 220 14.61 -7.32 8.81
C GLN A 220 14.82 -8.08 7.48
N ASN A 221 13.75 -8.52 6.82
CA ASN A 221 13.81 -9.24 5.54
C ASN A 221 13.41 -8.37 4.35
N VAL A 222 12.97 -7.13 4.59
CA VAL A 222 12.54 -6.22 3.53
C VAL A 222 13.73 -5.77 2.69
N THR A 223 13.62 -5.93 1.38
CA THR A 223 14.64 -5.51 0.40
C THR A 223 14.20 -4.27 -0.38
N ASN A 224 12.88 -4.03 -0.49
CA ASN A 224 12.29 -2.94 -1.25
C ASN A 224 11.35 -2.09 -0.40
N MET A 225 11.68 -0.80 -0.21
CA MET A 225 10.86 0.21 0.47
C MET A 225 10.54 1.40 -0.44
N THR A 226 10.60 1.18 -1.77
CA THR A 226 10.28 2.21 -2.76
C THR A 226 8.91 2.82 -2.45
N SER A 227 8.85 4.15 -2.36
CA SER A 227 7.59 4.89 -2.21
C SER A 227 6.72 4.46 -1.03
N MET A 228 7.24 3.80 0.00
CA MET A 228 6.42 3.21 1.09
C MET A 228 5.44 4.21 1.70
N PHE A 229 5.82 5.49 1.83
CA PHE A 229 5.00 6.60 2.35
C PHE A 229 4.86 7.73 1.33
N ASP A 230 5.13 7.48 0.04
CA ASP A 230 5.01 8.54 -0.98
C ASP A 230 3.60 9.14 -0.99
N ASN A 231 3.54 10.46 -1.16
CA ASN A 231 2.27 11.19 -1.27
C ASN A 231 1.34 11.07 -0.03
N CYS A 232 1.87 10.72 1.16
CA CYS A 232 1.15 10.83 2.43
C CYS A 232 1.10 12.31 2.88
N LYS A 233 0.29 13.11 2.15
CA LYS A 233 0.29 14.59 2.27
C LYS A 233 -0.10 15.10 3.64
N LEU A 234 -0.92 14.35 4.38
CA LEU A 234 -1.46 14.72 5.69
C LEU A 234 -0.67 14.13 6.86
N LEU A 235 0.36 13.32 6.60
CA LEU A 235 1.14 12.65 7.63
C LEU A 235 1.99 13.65 8.41
N GLU A 236 1.64 13.87 9.68
CA GLU A 236 2.31 14.79 10.60
C GLU A 236 3.32 14.06 11.49
N GLU A 237 2.94 12.88 11.99
CA GLU A 237 3.76 12.07 12.90
C GLU A 237 3.95 10.65 12.35
N LEU A 238 5.18 10.24 12.19
CA LEU A 238 5.58 8.89 11.77
C LEU A 238 6.61 8.32 12.74
N ASN A 239 6.28 7.20 13.39
CA ASN A 239 7.20 6.51 14.28
C ASN A 239 7.57 5.13 13.71
N ILE A 240 8.78 5.03 13.21
CA ILE A 240 9.39 3.85 12.57
C ILE A 240 10.71 3.45 13.23
N LYS A 241 10.86 3.77 14.53
CA LYS A 241 12.13 3.49 15.27
C LYS A 241 12.53 2.02 15.33
N ASN A 242 11.60 1.09 15.08
CA ASN A 242 11.82 -0.35 15.02
C ASN A 242 12.23 -0.88 13.64
N PHE A 243 12.34 -0.02 12.63
CA PHE A 243 12.74 -0.46 11.29
C PHE A 243 14.19 -0.93 11.27
N ASN A 244 14.40 -2.12 10.73
CA ASN A 244 15.71 -2.65 10.36
C ASN A 244 15.85 -2.60 8.84
N THR A 245 16.72 -1.73 8.34
CA THR A 245 16.87 -1.49 6.90
C THR A 245 18.13 -2.15 6.31
N GLN A 246 18.77 -3.08 7.04
CA GLN A 246 20.04 -3.66 6.65
C GLN A 246 20.01 -4.37 5.28
N LYS A 247 18.87 -4.96 4.91
CA LYS A 247 18.72 -5.66 3.62
C LYS A 247 18.12 -4.78 2.51
N VAL A 248 17.70 -3.56 2.83
CA VAL A 248 17.03 -2.68 1.85
C VAL A 248 18.03 -2.22 0.81
N THR A 249 17.66 -2.37 -0.46
CA THR A 249 18.43 -1.94 -1.63
C THR A 249 17.84 -0.72 -2.32
N ASN A 250 16.52 -0.49 -2.18
CA ASN A 250 15.82 0.62 -2.81
C ASN A 250 14.96 1.39 -1.79
N MET A 251 15.25 2.69 -1.63
CA MET A 251 14.51 3.66 -0.80
C MET A 251 14.02 4.86 -1.63
N SER A 252 13.97 4.72 -2.97
CA SER A 252 13.53 5.83 -3.82
C SER A 252 12.10 6.27 -3.45
N ASN A 253 11.88 7.58 -3.42
CA ASN A 253 10.61 8.22 -3.09
C ASN A 253 10.00 7.85 -1.72
N MET A 254 10.73 7.20 -0.80
CA MET A 254 10.16 6.61 0.42
C MET A 254 9.29 7.58 1.22
N PHE A 255 9.64 8.85 1.31
CA PHE A 255 8.89 9.92 1.99
C PHE A 255 8.52 11.08 1.06
N ARG A 256 8.57 10.87 -0.27
CA ARG A 256 8.26 11.93 -1.23
C ARG A 256 6.85 12.49 -0.99
N ASN A 257 6.68 13.81 -1.09
CA ASN A 257 5.40 14.50 -0.89
C ASN A 257 4.77 14.33 0.53
N CYS A 258 5.54 13.92 1.55
CA CYS A 258 5.08 13.97 2.95
C CYS A 258 5.15 15.41 3.45
N GLY A 259 4.27 16.27 2.91
CA GLY A 259 4.37 17.72 3.06
C GLY A 259 4.18 18.25 4.48
N MET A 260 3.55 17.51 5.39
CA MET A 260 3.25 17.92 6.77
C MET A 260 4.26 17.41 7.80
N ILE A 261 5.13 16.45 7.46
CA ILE A 261 6.16 15.93 8.38
C ILE A 261 7.15 17.03 8.74
N LYS A 262 7.34 17.26 10.05
CA LYS A 262 8.26 18.29 10.58
C LYS A 262 9.63 17.73 10.93
N GLY A 263 9.73 16.43 11.19
CA GLY A 263 10.96 15.71 11.49
C GLY A 263 10.78 14.21 11.39
N LEU A 264 11.88 13.49 11.20
CA LEU A 264 11.91 12.02 11.12
C LEU A 264 13.08 11.50 11.98
N ASP A 265 12.83 10.48 12.81
CA ASP A 265 13.89 9.76 13.52
C ASP A 265 14.35 8.57 12.68
N LEU A 266 15.49 8.73 12.00
CA LEU A 266 16.09 7.73 11.11
C LEU A 266 17.42 7.16 11.67
N LYS A 267 17.70 7.36 12.97
CA LYS A 267 18.99 6.95 13.56
C LYS A 267 19.28 5.46 13.43
N ASN A 268 18.25 4.61 13.30
CA ASN A 268 18.39 3.16 13.15
C ASN A 268 18.49 2.71 11.69
N PHE A 269 18.42 3.64 10.73
CA PHE A 269 18.54 3.28 9.33
C PHE A 269 19.97 2.88 8.96
N ASN A 270 20.14 1.66 8.51
CA ASN A 270 21.37 1.16 7.89
C ASN A 270 21.19 1.18 6.38
N THR A 271 21.93 2.02 5.68
CA THR A 271 21.79 2.22 4.23
C THR A 271 22.96 1.62 3.42
N GLN A 272 23.78 0.76 4.05
CA GLN A 272 24.98 0.23 3.40
C GLN A 272 24.72 -0.54 2.11
N ASN A 273 23.52 -1.13 1.95
CA ASN A 273 23.14 -1.90 0.77
C ASN A 273 22.24 -1.10 -0.20
N VAL A 274 21.88 0.14 0.16
CA VAL A 274 20.99 0.97 -0.67
C VAL A 274 21.73 1.49 -1.90
N THR A 275 21.13 1.28 -3.06
CA THR A 275 21.63 1.77 -4.35
C THR A 275 20.83 2.93 -4.91
N ASP A 276 19.56 3.09 -4.52
CA ASP A 276 18.67 4.14 -5.01
C ASP A 276 18.02 4.91 -3.85
N MET A 277 18.27 6.22 -3.78
CA MET A 277 17.66 7.19 -2.85
C MET A 277 17.01 8.36 -3.61
N LYS A 278 16.70 8.18 -4.90
CA LYS A 278 16.06 9.22 -5.71
C LYS A 278 14.82 9.75 -5.01
N SER A 279 14.71 11.07 -4.89
CA SER A 279 13.57 11.80 -4.31
C SER A 279 13.14 11.32 -2.92
N MET A 280 14.01 10.67 -2.13
CA MET A 280 13.64 10.03 -0.86
C MET A 280 12.87 10.98 0.08
N PHE A 281 13.24 12.25 0.12
CA PHE A 281 12.59 13.32 0.90
C PHE A 281 12.01 14.43 0.01
N GLY A 282 11.92 14.20 -1.30
CA GLY A 282 11.45 15.21 -2.24
C GLY A 282 10.07 15.76 -1.83
N SER A 283 9.92 17.08 -1.84
CA SER A 283 8.67 17.78 -1.47
C SER A 283 8.20 17.57 -0.02
N CYS A 284 9.09 17.24 0.91
CA CYS A 284 8.82 17.30 2.35
C CYS A 284 8.85 18.78 2.81
N LYS A 285 7.83 19.55 2.44
CA LYS A 285 7.81 21.02 2.54
C LYS A 285 7.91 21.55 3.97
N SER A 286 7.44 20.81 4.98
CA SER A 286 7.45 21.20 6.39
C SER A 286 8.63 20.64 7.18
N LEU A 287 9.50 19.84 6.56
CA LEU A 287 10.65 19.21 7.21
C LEU A 287 11.66 20.28 7.64
N LYS A 288 11.81 20.50 8.96
CA LYS A 288 12.65 21.58 9.51
C LYS A 288 14.07 21.13 9.82
N SER A 289 14.21 19.87 10.21
CA SER A 289 15.50 19.25 10.55
C SER A 289 15.48 17.78 10.16
N LEU A 290 16.61 17.25 9.76
CA LEU A 290 16.79 15.85 9.41
C LEU A 290 18.19 15.40 9.81
N ASN A 291 18.26 14.33 10.61
CA ASN A 291 19.53 13.70 10.97
C ASN A 291 19.73 12.44 10.10
N VAL A 292 20.71 12.49 9.22
CA VAL A 292 21.12 11.39 8.32
C VAL A 292 22.56 10.91 8.61
N SER A 293 23.07 11.16 9.82
CA SER A 293 24.42 10.75 10.22
C SER A 293 24.65 9.23 10.20
N SER A 294 23.58 8.45 10.29
CA SER A 294 23.64 6.97 10.16
C SER A 294 23.75 6.47 8.72
N PHE A 295 23.50 7.35 7.71
CA PHE A 295 23.47 6.92 6.31
C PHE A 295 24.87 6.62 5.78
N ASN A 296 25.04 5.47 5.15
CA ASN A 296 26.19 5.11 4.34
C ASN A 296 25.78 5.14 2.88
N THR A 297 26.39 6.02 2.09
CA THR A 297 26.03 6.24 0.69
C THR A 297 27.04 5.67 -0.30
N GLN A 298 27.96 4.83 0.18
CA GLN A 298 29.05 4.30 -0.65
C GLN A 298 28.55 3.53 -1.89
N ASN A 299 27.43 2.84 -1.78
CA ASN A 299 26.85 2.03 -2.85
C ASN A 299 25.71 2.74 -3.61
N VAL A 300 25.35 3.98 -3.20
CA VAL A 300 24.26 4.72 -3.86
C VAL A 300 24.70 5.23 -5.22
N ILE A 301 23.86 5.01 -6.22
CA ILE A 301 24.08 5.46 -7.60
C ILE A 301 23.09 6.53 -8.06
N ASP A 302 21.97 6.71 -7.34
CA ASP A 302 20.96 7.71 -7.67
C ASP A 302 20.49 8.46 -6.41
N MET A 303 20.71 9.78 -6.35
CA MET A 303 20.24 10.72 -5.34
C MET A 303 19.54 11.92 -5.99
N ARG A 304 19.10 11.80 -7.25
CA ARG A 304 18.39 12.89 -7.94
C ARG A 304 17.19 13.33 -7.11
N SER A 305 17.03 14.65 -6.99
CA SER A 305 15.88 15.25 -6.29
C SER A 305 15.71 14.79 -4.83
N MET A 306 16.75 14.25 -4.17
CA MET A 306 16.62 13.62 -2.85
C MET A 306 16.00 14.57 -1.80
N PHE A 307 16.31 15.86 -1.85
CA PHE A 307 15.76 16.89 -0.97
C PHE A 307 15.03 18.00 -1.76
N GLU A 308 14.70 17.77 -3.02
CA GLU A 308 14.02 18.76 -3.85
C GLU A 308 12.77 19.30 -3.14
N SER A 309 12.60 20.62 -3.13
CA SER A 309 11.44 21.30 -2.53
C SER A 309 11.24 21.05 -1.02
N CYS A 310 12.31 20.73 -0.27
CA CYS A 310 12.32 20.75 1.19
C CYS A 310 12.41 22.20 1.70
N GLY A 311 11.34 22.97 1.48
CA GLY A 311 11.35 24.43 1.64
C GLY A 311 11.59 24.95 3.06
N ALA A 312 11.32 24.14 4.12
CA ALA A 312 11.52 24.54 5.51
C ALA A 312 12.87 24.09 6.10
N LEU A 313 13.64 23.27 5.38
CA LEU A 313 14.92 22.73 5.84
C LEU A 313 15.99 23.83 5.89
N LYS A 314 16.55 24.10 7.08
CA LYS A 314 17.54 25.17 7.28
C LYS A 314 18.97 24.66 7.32
N ASP A 315 19.17 23.56 8.02
CA ASP A 315 20.48 22.99 8.28
C ASP A 315 20.50 21.52 7.84
N LEU A 316 21.52 21.13 7.08
CA LEU A 316 21.67 19.75 6.61
C LEU A 316 23.16 19.37 6.60
N ASP A 317 23.51 18.39 7.43
CA ASP A 317 24.87 17.84 7.46
C ASP A 317 24.92 16.52 6.68
N LEU A 318 25.61 16.55 5.55
CA LEU A 318 25.90 15.40 4.69
C LEU A 318 27.40 15.06 4.69
N SER A 319 28.12 15.41 5.74
CA SER A 319 29.58 15.17 5.86
C SER A 319 29.96 13.68 5.82
N ASN A 320 28.98 12.79 6.07
CA ASN A 320 29.15 11.33 5.93
C ASN A 320 28.83 10.80 4.53
N PHE A 321 28.21 11.61 3.67
CA PHE A 321 27.89 11.19 2.32
C PHE A 321 29.14 11.16 1.45
N THR A 322 29.27 10.13 0.63
CA THR A 322 30.38 9.96 -0.32
C THR A 322 29.84 9.95 -1.74
N ALA A 323 30.56 10.61 -2.65
CA ALA A 323 30.25 10.56 -4.07
C ALA A 323 31.08 9.47 -4.76
N SER A 324 30.40 8.52 -5.42
CA SER A 324 31.04 7.54 -6.30
C SER A 324 31.04 8.00 -7.76
N LYS A 325 31.90 7.40 -8.59
CA LYS A 325 31.88 7.64 -10.03
C LYS A 325 30.54 7.26 -10.63
N GLY A 326 29.88 8.22 -11.29
CA GLY A 326 28.59 7.98 -11.95
C GLY A 326 27.37 8.22 -11.05
N LEU A 327 27.57 8.70 -9.80
CA LEU A 327 26.47 9.09 -8.92
C LEU A 327 25.64 10.20 -9.60
N LYS A 328 24.31 10.01 -9.62
CA LYS A 328 23.35 10.99 -10.14
C LYS A 328 22.84 11.86 -8.99
N VAL A 329 23.02 13.19 -9.07
CA VAL A 329 22.63 14.16 -8.02
C VAL A 329 21.79 15.33 -8.55
N PHE A 330 21.35 15.27 -9.79
CA PHE A 330 20.60 16.34 -10.44
C PHE A 330 19.38 16.77 -9.61
N SER A 331 19.20 18.09 -9.45
CA SER A 331 18.11 18.71 -8.67
C SER A 331 18.09 18.33 -7.17
N MET A 332 19.18 17.83 -6.60
CA MET A 332 19.18 17.28 -5.22
C MET A 332 18.66 18.27 -4.19
N PHE A 333 18.93 19.57 -4.35
CA PHE A 333 18.51 20.66 -3.46
C PHE A 333 17.67 21.75 -4.16
N LYS A 334 17.11 21.43 -5.33
CA LYS A 334 16.26 22.38 -6.05
C LYS A 334 15.10 22.84 -5.17
N ASN A 335 14.82 24.14 -5.13
CA ASN A 335 13.75 24.75 -4.33
C ASN A 335 13.89 24.56 -2.79
N CYS A 336 15.08 24.26 -2.26
CA CYS A 336 15.35 24.28 -0.82
C CYS A 336 15.56 25.73 -0.32
N ASN A 337 14.52 26.55 -0.39
CA ASN A 337 14.61 28.01 -0.24
C ASN A 337 15.06 28.49 1.15
N SER A 338 14.95 27.68 2.19
CA SER A 338 15.38 28.02 3.56
C SER A 338 16.76 27.47 3.93
N LEU A 339 17.42 26.69 3.05
CA LEU A 339 18.67 26.01 3.35
C LEU A 339 19.81 27.04 3.47
N GLN A 340 20.36 27.17 4.69
CA GLN A 340 21.41 28.13 5.04
C GLN A 340 22.74 27.43 5.29
N ASN A 341 22.73 26.32 5.97
CA ASN A 341 23.92 25.57 6.35
C ASN A 341 23.89 24.15 5.73
N LEU A 342 24.68 23.98 4.67
CA LEU A 342 24.84 22.69 3.98
C LEU A 342 26.30 22.24 4.09
N ASN A 343 26.53 21.09 4.72
CA ASN A 343 27.86 20.49 4.85
C ASN A 343 28.03 19.33 3.87
N LEU A 344 28.84 19.51 2.85
CA LEU A 344 29.20 18.54 1.81
C LEU A 344 30.69 18.17 1.85
N SER A 345 31.33 18.21 3.03
CA SER A 345 32.79 18.17 3.12
C SER A 345 33.45 16.91 2.55
N LYS A 346 32.73 15.79 2.46
CA LYS A 346 33.21 14.54 1.84
C LYS A 346 32.68 14.29 0.43
N PHE A 347 31.81 15.15 -0.09
CA PHE A 347 31.39 15.08 -1.47
C PHE A 347 32.54 15.51 -2.37
N GLU A 348 33.17 14.59 -3.08
CA GLU A 348 34.29 14.91 -3.96
C GLU A 348 33.81 15.67 -5.21
N SER A 349 34.21 16.94 -5.35
CA SER A 349 33.82 17.83 -6.46
C SER A 349 34.18 17.30 -7.87
N LYS A 350 35.11 16.34 -7.96
CA LYS A 350 35.46 15.72 -9.25
C LYS A 350 34.36 14.88 -9.89
N TYR A 351 33.33 14.46 -9.11
CA TYR A 351 32.24 13.64 -9.62
C TYR A 351 30.91 14.40 -9.75
N CYS A 352 30.77 15.55 -9.08
CA CYS A 352 29.54 16.34 -9.07
C CYS A 352 29.91 17.83 -9.13
N SER A 353 29.25 18.62 -9.98
CA SER A 353 29.38 20.08 -9.98
C SER A 353 28.31 20.72 -9.09
N ASN A 354 28.58 21.92 -8.54
CA ASN A 354 27.57 22.66 -7.78
C ASN A 354 26.31 22.97 -8.61
N GLN A 355 26.42 23.09 -9.93
CA GLN A 355 25.29 23.31 -10.81
C GLN A 355 24.36 22.09 -10.86
N ASP A 356 24.86 20.86 -10.74
CA ASP A 356 24.06 19.65 -10.78
C ASP A 356 23.11 19.55 -9.57
N PHE A 357 23.48 20.12 -8.42
CA PHE A 357 22.67 20.04 -7.21
C PHE A 357 21.41 20.92 -7.24
N TYR A 358 21.41 22.01 -8.02
CA TYR A 358 20.34 23.02 -8.04
C TYR A 358 19.62 23.16 -9.39
N ALA A 359 20.05 22.44 -10.41
CA ALA A 359 19.52 22.52 -11.78
C ALA A 359 18.04 22.06 -11.94
#